data_8350a4e617b22418a22171064284a6a6
#
_entry.id   8350a4e617b22418a22171064284a6a6
#
_cell.length_a   1.000
_cell.length_b   1.000
_cell.length_c   1.000
_cell.angle_alpha   90.00
_cell.angle_beta   90.00
_cell.angle_gamma   90.00
#
_symmetry.space_group_name_H-M   'P 1'
#
loop_
_entity.id
_entity.type
_entity.pdbx_description
1 polymer ?
#
loop_
_entity_poly.entity_id
_entity_poly.type
_entity_poly.pdbx_seq_one_letter_code
_entity_poly.pdbx_strand_id
1 'polypeptide(L)'
;MRFIIYILSVFILGSCVQAPSFKGDEYALISSNYPIISVNGTVIEESYNLDLAAGENTLVIVYHTYSKDYHCTFTWQAVAGIAYEVTDQENRYPLTLYRWQRKNRLWALRLDPVDPSQCQVVDHAGSAGLSQHQVVSR
;
A
#
# COMPACT_ATOMS: atom_id res chain seq x y z
N MET A 1 22.90 56.38 18.12
CA MET A 1 23.00 55.40 17.02
C MET A 1 22.42 54.09 17.50
N ARG A 2 21.25 53.78 17.03
CA ARG A 2 20.55 52.52 17.36
C ARG A 2 20.71 51.59 16.17
N PHE A 3 21.51 50.54 16.32
CA PHE A 3 21.61 49.46 15.36
C PHE A 3 20.43 48.48 15.54
N ILE A 4 19.51 48.49 14.59
CA ILE A 4 18.43 47.52 14.53
C ILE A 4 18.97 46.33 13.76
N ILE A 5 19.25 45.25 14.46
CA ILE A 5 19.63 43.98 13.87
C ILE A 5 18.33 43.27 13.46
N TYR A 6 18.04 43.25 12.19
CA TYR A 6 17.00 42.40 11.61
C TYR A 6 17.49 40.96 11.57
N ILE A 7 17.03 40.15 12.50
CA ILE A 7 17.20 38.72 12.44
C ILE A 7 16.20 38.18 11.46
N LEU A 8 16.68 37.90 10.26
CA LEU A 8 15.91 37.24 9.22
C LEU A 8 15.81 35.76 9.57
N SER A 9 14.73 35.37 10.24
CA SER A 9 14.42 33.97 10.50
C SER A 9 14.02 33.29 9.19
N VAL A 10 14.96 32.60 8.58
CA VAL A 10 14.70 31.71 7.46
C VAL A 10 14.03 30.46 8.02
N PHE A 11 12.71 30.39 7.92
CA PHE A 11 11.96 29.15 8.14
C PHE A 11 12.27 28.20 6.97
N ILE A 12 13.21 27.31 7.17
CA ILE A 12 13.43 26.18 6.29
C ILE A 12 12.31 25.17 6.60
N LEU A 13 11.24 25.19 5.82
CA LEU A 13 10.24 24.13 5.81
C LEU A 13 10.91 22.89 5.21
N GLY A 14 11.59 22.14 6.06
CA GLY A 14 12.05 20.81 5.71
C GLY A 14 10.84 19.90 5.50
N SER A 15 10.48 19.67 4.24
CA SER A 15 9.58 18.58 3.89
C SER A 15 10.25 17.28 4.30
N CYS A 16 9.92 16.76 5.47
CA CYS A 16 10.31 15.42 5.87
C CYS A 16 9.57 14.44 4.96
N VAL A 17 10.23 14.02 3.89
CA VAL A 17 9.87 12.77 3.23
C VAL A 17 10.20 11.68 4.25
N GLN A 18 9.17 11.17 4.93
CA GLN A 18 9.36 10.08 5.88
C GLN A 18 9.77 8.84 5.10
N ALA A 19 11.06 8.50 5.19
CA ALA A 19 11.51 7.18 4.79
C ALA A 19 10.81 6.14 5.67
N PRO A 20 10.39 4.99 5.09
CA PRO A 20 9.78 3.91 5.86
C PRO A 20 10.70 3.50 7.00
N SER A 21 10.19 3.60 8.24
CA SER A 21 10.95 3.21 9.42
C SER A 21 10.91 1.70 9.57
N PHE A 22 12.06 1.04 9.45
CA PHE A 22 12.19 -0.37 9.73
C PHE A 22 12.20 -0.65 11.21
N LYS A 23 11.32 -1.53 11.65
CA LYS A 23 11.38 -2.15 12.98
C LYS A 23 12.27 -3.41 12.93
N GLY A 24 13.55 -3.24 12.57
CA GLY A 24 14.52 -4.33 12.54
C GLY A 24 14.54 -5.15 11.24
N ASP A 25 15.59 -5.95 11.09
CA ASP A 25 15.86 -6.75 9.89
C ASP A 25 15.07 -8.08 9.86
N GLU A 26 14.15 -8.30 10.82
CA GLU A 26 13.41 -9.55 10.96
C GLU A 26 12.13 -9.62 10.11
N TYR A 27 11.63 -8.46 9.70
CA TYR A 27 10.38 -8.33 8.96
C TYR A 27 10.60 -7.66 7.62
N ALA A 28 9.73 -7.97 6.66
CA ALA A 28 9.52 -7.18 5.46
C ALA A 28 8.50 -6.09 5.75
N LEU A 29 8.76 -4.87 5.29
CA LEU A 29 7.79 -3.78 5.39
C LEU A 29 7.01 -3.68 4.09
N ILE A 30 5.69 -3.60 4.16
CA ILE A 30 4.86 -3.23 3.01
C ILE A 30 4.11 -1.94 3.26
N SER A 31 4.12 -1.06 2.27
CA SER A 31 3.27 0.13 2.22
C SER A 31 2.38 0.10 0.98
N SER A 32 1.21 0.68 1.09
CA SER A 32 0.24 0.76 0.00
C SER A 32 -0.49 2.10 0.02
N ASN A 33 -0.79 2.63 -1.16
CA ASN A 33 -1.65 3.79 -1.30
C ASN A 33 -3.13 3.44 -1.14
N TYR A 34 -3.45 2.15 -1.08
CA TYR A 34 -4.79 1.60 -0.97
C TYR A 34 -4.90 0.67 0.22
N PRO A 35 -6.07 0.54 0.86
CA PRO A 35 -6.22 -0.26 2.06
C PRO A 35 -5.96 -1.75 1.81
N ILE A 36 -5.12 -2.33 2.66
CA ILE A 36 -4.89 -3.76 2.76
C ILE A 36 -5.94 -4.31 3.71
N ILE A 37 -6.73 -5.29 3.27
CA ILE A 37 -7.86 -5.84 4.02
C ILE A 37 -7.67 -7.29 4.44
N SER A 38 -6.69 -7.98 3.88
CA SER A 38 -6.41 -9.38 4.23
C SER A 38 -4.92 -9.70 4.08
N VAL A 39 -4.42 -10.51 5.00
CA VAL A 39 -3.06 -11.04 5.01
C VAL A 39 -3.11 -12.55 5.21
N ASN A 40 -2.54 -13.32 4.28
CA ASN A 40 -2.44 -14.77 4.35
C ASN A 40 -3.79 -15.46 4.68
N GLY A 41 -4.88 -14.98 4.06
CA GLY A 41 -6.22 -15.51 4.24
C GLY A 41 -6.94 -15.01 5.50
N THR A 42 -6.31 -14.19 6.34
CA THR A 42 -6.92 -13.59 7.53
C THR A 42 -7.35 -12.17 7.23
N VAL A 43 -8.63 -11.86 7.42
CA VAL A 43 -9.15 -10.50 7.33
C VAL A 43 -8.60 -9.66 8.47
N ILE A 44 -8.08 -8.48 8.15
CA ILE A 44 -7.52 -7.53 9.10
C ILE A 44 -8.30 -6.21 9.06
N GLU A 45 -8.12 -5.38 10.08
CA GLU A 45 -8.51 -3.98 9.98
C GLU A 45 -7.74 -3.30 8.86
N GLU A 46 -8.40 -2.43 8.10
CA GLU A 46 -7.78 -1.71 6.99
C GLU A 46 -6.47 -1.06 7.41
N SER A 47 -5.42 -1.39 6.70
CA SER A 47 -4.09 -0.86 6.97
C SER A 47 -3.38 -0.48 5.68
N TYR A 48 -2.56 0.55 5.76
CA TYR A 48 -1.74 1.04 4.64
C TYR A 48 -0.27 0.68 4.81
N ASN A 49 0.11 0.18 5.98
CA ASN A 49 1.47 -0.23 6.30
C ASN A 49 1.43 -1.46 7.20
N LEU A 50 2.20 -2.48 6.85
CA LEU A 50 2.30 -3.71 7.62
C LEU A 50 3.74 -4.21 7.68
N ASP A 51 4.07 -4.85 8.79
CA ASP A 51 5.26 -5.68 8.93
C ASP A 51 4.87 -7.14 8.64
N LEU A 52 5.56 -7.76 7.69
CA LEU A 52 5.30 -9.13 7.25
C LEU A 52 6.46 -10.05 7.58
N ALA A 53 6.15 -11.26 7.99
CA ALA A 53 7.16 -12.30 8.12
C ALA A 53 7.80 -12.61 6.75
N ALA A 54 9.09 -12.95 6.75
CA ALA A 54 9.76 -13.41 5.54
C ALA A 54 9.12 -14.70 5.01
N GLY A 55 9.13 -14.87 3.69
CA GLY A 55 8.54 -16.02 3.03
C GLY A 55 7.35 -15.64 2.15
N GLU A 56 6.61 -16.64 1.71
CA GLU A 56 5.42 -16.41 0.89
C GLU A 56 4.35 -15.67 1.68
N ASN A 57 3.90 -14.54 1.14
CA ASN A 57 2.78 -13.76 1.67
C ASN A 57 1.75 -13.52 0.58
N THR A 58 0.49 -13.55 0.98
CA THR A 58 -0.66 -13.22 0.15
C THR A 58 -1.42 -12.05 0.77
N LEU A 59 -1.61 -10.98 0.01
CA LEU A 59 -2.35 -9.79 0.42
C LEU A 59 -3.55 -9.57 -0.48
N VAL A 60 -4.63 -9.06 0.10
CA VAL A 60 -5.76 -8.50 -0.64
C VAL A 60 -5.84 -7.02 -0.38
N ILE A 61 -5.82 -6.24 -1.44
CA ILE A 61 -5.82 -4.77 -1.42
C ILE A 61 -7.04 -4.26 -2.19
N VAL A 62 -7.73 -3.28 -1.65
CA VAL A 62 -8.90 -2.68 -2.29
C VAL A 62 -8.47 -1.47 -3.10
N TYR A 63 -8.60 -1.58 -4.41
CA TYR A 63 -8.36 -0.48 -5.34
C TYR A 63 -9.68 0.21 -5.70
N HIS A 64 -9.83 1.44 -5.25
CA HIS A 64 -11.00 2.26 -5.49
C HIS A 64 -10.88 3.02 -6.80
N THR A 65 -11.90 2.93 -7.63
CA THR A 65 -12.08 3.81 -8.78
C THR A 65 -13.35 4.64 -8.60
N TYR A 66 -13.59 5.56 -9.51
CA TYR A 66 -14.81 6.39 -9.46
C TYR A 66 -16.11 5.56 -9.45
N SER A 67 -16.15 4.42 -10.12
CA SER A 67 -17.38 3.62 -10.31
C SER A 67 -17.34 2.23 -9.70
N LYS A 68 -16.15 1.72 -9.39
CA LYS A 68 -15.97 0.32 -8.99
C LYS A 68 -14.81 0.18 -8.01
N ASP A 69 -14.95 -0.82 -7.16
CA ASP A 69 -13.85 -1.33 -6.34
C ASP A 69 -13.31 -2.62 -6.94
N TYR A 70 -12.01 -2.78 -6.83
CA TYR A 70 -11.32 -4.00 -7.20
C TYR A 70 -10.62 -4.58 -5.97
N HIS A 71 -10.84 -5.86 -5.72
CA HIS A 71 -10.06 -6.62 -4.76
C HIS A 71 -8.90 -7.29 -5.50
N CYS A 72 -7.71 -6.73 -5.36
CA CYS A 72 -6.51 -7.24 -6.01
C CYS A 72 -5.71 -8.10 -5.03
N THR A 73 -5.38 -9.31 -5.45
CA THR A 73 -4.61 -10.29 -4.67
C THR A 73 -3.19 -10.35 -5.17
N PHE A 74 -2.23 -10.18 -4.26
CA PHE A 74 -0.80 -10.33 -4.52
C PHE A 74 -0.25 -11.50 -3.74
N THR A 75 0.56 -12.34 -4.40
CA THR A 75 1.31 -13.41 -3.75
C THR A 75 2.77 -13.30 -4.19
N TRP A 76 3.69 -13.18 -3.22
CA TRP A 76 5.12 -13.08 -3.51
C TRP A 76 5.95 -13.57 -2.34
N GLN A 77 7.25 -13.79 -2.60
CA GLN A 77 8.21 -14.09 -1.55
C GLN A 77 8.75 -12.81 -0.94
N ALA A 78 8.32 -12.50 0.29
CA ALA A 78 8.84 -11.37 1.03
C ALA A 78 10.19 -11.71 1.67
N VAL A 79 11.13 -10.79 1.56
CA VAL A 79 12.47 -10.93 2.13
C VAL A 79 12.58 -10.00 3.34
N ALA A 80 13.02 -10.54 4.47
CA ALA A 80 13.29 -9.77 5.68
C ALA A 80 14.29 -8.63 5.40
N GLY A 81 14.04 -7.46 6.00
CA GLY A 81 14.88 -6.28 5.79
C GLY A 81 14.60 -5.52 4.49
N ILE A 82 13.66 -5.96 3.67
CA ILE A 82 13.27 -5.31 2.41
C ILE A 82 11.95 -4.56 2.58
N ALA A 83 11.86 -3.38 1.98
CA ALA A 83 10.62 -2.62 1.86
C ALA A 83 9.94 -2.89 0.51
N TYR A 84 8.63 -3.04 0.55
CA TYR A 84 7.77 -3.22 -0.60
C TYR A 84 6.71 -2.10 -0.65
N GLU A 85 6.26 -1.78 -1.85
CA GLU A 85 5.21 -0.78 -2.07
C GLU A 85 4.22 -1.29 -3.10
N VAL A 86 2.93 -1.11 -2.82
CA VAL A 86 1.86 -1.31 -3.80
C VAL A 86 1.36 0.06 -4.27
N THR A 87 1.38 0.28 -5.56
CA THR A 87 1.03 1.57 -6.19
C THR A 87 0.33 1.37 -7.53
N ASP A 88 -0.42 2.39 -7.96
CA ASP A 88 -1.08 2.47 -9.26
C ASP A 88 -0.33 3.33 -10.30
N GLN A 89 0.85 3.83 -9.95
CA GLN A 89 1.54 4.86 -10.74
C GLN A 89 2.18 4.38 -12.04
N GLU A 90 2.32 3.07 -12.26
CA GLU A 90 3.09 2.52 -13.38
C GLU A 90 2.25 2.05 -14.58
N ASN A 91 0.94 2.24 -14.55
CA ASN A 91 0.00 1.98 -15.68
C ASN A 91 0.03 0.55 -16.27
N ARG A 92 0.53 -0.46 -15.57
CA ARG A 92 0.54 -1.84 -16.05
C ARG A 92 -0.73 -2.60 -15.76
N TYR A 93 -1.18 -2.49 -14.53
CA TYR A 93 -2.41 -3.05 -13.97
C TYR A 93 -3.05 -2.01 -13.05
N PRO A 94 -4.23 -2.26 -12.51
CA PRO A 94 -4.79 -1.38 -11.50
C PRO A 94 -3.78 -1.06 -10.38
N LEU A 95 -3.08 -2.10 -9.92
CA LEU A 95 -2.01 -1.98 -8.91
C LEU A 95 -0.80 -2.83 -9.30
N THR A 96 0.38 -2.43 -8.86
CA THR A 96 1.62 -3.20 -8.98
C THR A 96 2.38 -3.15 -7.66
N LEU A 97 2.96 -4.27 -7.25
CA LEU A 97 3.81 -4.38 -6.07
C LEU A 97 5.26 -4.29 -6.50
N TYR A 98 6.03 -3.44 -5.85
CA TYR A 98 7.46 -3.23 -6.09
C TYR A 98 8.28 -3.51 -4.85
N ARG A 99 9.52 -3.95 -5.08
CA ARG A 99 10.57 -3.95 -4.09
C ARG A 99 11.34 -2.62 -4.15
N TRP A 100 11.58 -2.01 -3.01
CA TRP A 100 12.46 -0.85 -2.93
C TRP A 100 13.91 -1.27 -2.79
N GLN A 101 14.78 -0.69 -3.60
CA GLN A 101 16.23 -0.82 -3.42
C GLN A 101 16.78 0.39 -2.67
N ARG A 102 17.58 0.12 -1.65
CA ARG A 102 18.33 1.13 -0.91
C ARG A 102 19.50 1.62 -1.76
N LYS A 103 19.59 2.93 -1.94
CA LYS A 103 20.77 3.59 -2.53
C LYS A 103 21.23 4.66 -1.55
N ASN A 104 22.47 4.53 -1.04
CA ASN A 104 23.07 5.50 -0.11
C ASN A 104 22.19 5.81 1.12
N ARG A 105 21.60 4.80 1.75
CA ARG A 105 20.65 4.89 2.87
C ARG A 105 19.28 5.48 2.51
N LEU A 106 19.01 5.78 1.26
CA LEU A 106 17.70 6.23 0.77
C LEU A 106 17.01 5.13 -0.03
N TRP A 107 15.70 5.03 0.11
CA TRP A 107 14.86 4.19 -0.73
C TRP A 107 14.63 4.92 -2.07
N ALA A 108 15.33 4.51 -3.10
CA ALA A 108 15.44 5.31 -4.30
C ALA A 108 14.94 4.65 -5.59
N LEU A 109 14.85 3.33 -5.63
CA LEU A 109 14.49 2.59 -6.84
C LEU A 109 13.41 1.55 -6.57
N ARG A 110 12.41 1.53 -7.44
CA ARG A 110 11.39 0.48 -7.50
C ARG A 110 11.86 -0.61 -8.44
N LEU A 111 11.96 -1.83 -7.96
CA LEU A 111 12.42 -3.00 -8.70
C LEU A 111 11.46 -4.16 -8.57
N ASP A 112 11.66 -5.18 -9.42
CA ASP A 112 10.97 -6.46 -9.38
C ASP A 112 9.44 -6.31 -9.30
N PRO A 113 8.81 -5.71 -10.33
CA PRO A 113 7.38 -5.54 -10.35
C PRO A 113 6.66 -6.88 -10.28
N VAL A 114 5.70 -6.99 -9.36
CA VAL A 114 4.81 -8.14 -9.21
C VAL A 114 3.41 -7.69 -9.57
N ASP A 115 2.83 -8.34 -10.56
CA ASP A 115 1.44 -8.12 -10.95
C ASP A 115 0.51 -8.88 -9.98
N PRO A 116 -0.71 -8.39 -9.74
CA PRO A 116 -1.66 -9.14 -8.95
C PRO A 116 -2.02 -10.46 -9.65
N SER A 117 -2.18 -11.52 -8.88
CA SER A 117 -2.63 -12.81 -9.39
C SER A 117 -4.07 -12.75 -9.92
N GLN A 118 -4.86 -11.88 -9.31
CA GLN A 118 -6.22 -11.54 -9.75
C GLN A 118 -6.64 -10.17 -9.22
N CYS A 119 -7.50 -9.47 -9.96
CA CYS A 119 -8.25 -8.32 -9.48
C CYS A 119 -9.73 -8.55 -9.80
N GLN A 120 -10.54 -8.75 -8.78
CA GLN A 120 -11.97 -8.96 -8.91
C GLN A 120 -12.72 -7.65 -8.73
N VAL A 121 -13.64 -7.37 -9.63
CA VAL A 121 -14.53 -6.20 -9.49
C VAL A 121 -15.55 -6.48 -8.40
N VAL A 122 -15.72 -5.52 -7.51
CA VAL A 122 -16.78 -5.50 -6.52
C VAL A 122 -17.66 -4.29 -6.82
N ASP A 123 -18.85 -4.49 -7.31
CA ASP A 123 -19.77 -3.39 -7.59
C ASP A 123 -20.36 -2.85 -6.29
N HIS A 124 -20.25 -1.54 -6.06
CA HIS A 124 -20.84 -0.86 -4.90
C HIS A 124 -22.35 -1.06 -4.80
N ALA A 125 -23.02 -1.26 -5.93
CA ALA A 125 -24.45 -1.52 -6.00
C ALA A 125 -24.84 -2.96 -5.63
N GLY A 126 -23.89 -3.91 -5.66
CA GLY A 126 -24.16 -5.33 -5.46
C GLY A 126 -24.48 -5.70 -4.00
N SER A 127 -23.96 -4.96 -3.03
CA SER A 127 -24.23 -5.24 -1.62
C SER A 127 -25.64 -4.83 -1.17
N ALA A 128 -26.26 -3.87 -1.82
CA ALA A 128 -27.63 -3.44 -1.51
C ALA A 128 -28.69 -4.29 -2.22
N GLY A 129 -28.35 -4.97 -3.33
CA GLY A 129 -29.28 -5.74 -4.14
C GLY A 129 -29.47 -7.19 -3.71
N LEU A 130 -28.54 -7.74 -2.95
CA LEU A 130 -28.57 -9.17 -2.55
C LEU A 130 -29.53 -9.48 -1.41
N SER A 131 -30.02 -8.49 -0.67
CA SER A 131 -30.99 -8.75 0.38
C SER A 131 -32.45 -8.75 -0.09
N GLN A 132 -32.72 -8.52 -1.39
CA GLN A 132 -34.08 -8.47 -1.90
C GLN A 132 -34.51 -9.66 -2.75
N HIS A 133 -33.63 -10.63 -3.01
CA HIS A 133 -33.97 -11.82 -3.80
C HIS A 133 -34.07 -13.13 -3.00
N GLN A 134 -34.48 -13.03 -1.77
CA GLN A 134 -35.10 -14.15 -1.11
C GLN A 134 -36.63 -14.02 -1.18
N VAL A 135 -37.12 -13.90 -2.36
CA VAL A 135 -38.52 -14.21 -2.59
C VAL A 135 -38.62 -15.71 -2.63
N VAL A 136 -39.13 -16.27 -1.57
CA VAL A 136 -39.61 -17.65 -1.47
C VAL A 136 -40.59 -17.89 -2.60
N SER A 137 -40.16 -18.59 -3.64
CA SER A 137 -41.09 -19.21 -4.55
C SER A 137 -41.68 -20.44 -3.85
N ARG A 138 -42.90 -20.40 -3.62
CA ARG A 138 -43.69 -21.56 -3.23
C ARG A 138 -43.91 -22.47 -4.46
#